data_d0d145bc43af4a667ead5a963635e935
#
_entry.id   d0d145bc43af4a667ead5a963635e935
#
_cell.length_a   1.000
_cell.length_b   1.000
_cell.length_c   1.000
_cell.angle_alpha   90.00
_cell.angle_beta   90.00
_cell.angle_gamma   90.00
#
_symmetry.space_group_name_H-M   'P 1'
#
loop_
_entity.id
_entity.type
_entity.pdbx_description
1 polymer ?
#
loop_
_entity_poly.entity_id
_entity_poly.type
_entity_poly.pdbx_seq_one_letter_code
_entity_poly.pdbx_strand_id
1 'polypeptide(L)'
;MGGGELIGTVRVVNAVQPNDDLWSGPTHDFSFPVEAGHVLAFLRAIGETDPQTVAPPTFAAATDHFDPHYLRRPPRGSGWGNGLPESNLHVEQHFDYARPVQVGETLTARKGPGRRWSKTGRSGALQFVEERTELRDSDGDAVVVMRWVDVHAERSHADLTKAQLDRVRVVLPPGAVVVAEQLSRTQFVMYAGASGDFHPLHHDEDLARRHGYPSVFAPGMLTMALTARALTDLVGHERLRSFGGRFRSQVWPGDTLHAIVTEHGATDRPDAAGSAFTVTTYNQNGGLVFEATATTR
;
A
#
# COMPACT_ATOMS: atom_id res chain seq x y z
N MET A 1 -9.92 43.19 15.21
CA MET A 1 -11.09 42.76 14.46
C MET A 1 -10.61 42.05 13.20
N GLY A 2 -10.95 40.84 13.09
CA GLY A 2 -11.12 39.99 11.99
C GLY A 2 -10.23 38.75 11.97
N GLY A 3 -10.57 37.75 12.77
CA GLY A 3 -10.07 36.39 12.64
C GLY A 3 -10.58 35.77 11.34
N GLY A 4 -9.72 35.03 10.68
CA GLY A 4 -10.05 34.17 9.55
C GLY A 4 -9.58 32.77 9.82
N GLU A 5 -10.52 31.93 10.28
CA GLU A 5 -10.37 30.48 10.39
C GLU A 5 -10.05 29.89 9.02
N LEU A 6 -8.99 29.10 8.96
CA LEU A 6 -8.78 28.12 7.90
C LEU A 6 -8.91 26.73 8.50
N ILE A 7 -10.15 26.33 8.71
CA ILE A 7 -10.50 24.92 8.91
C ILE A 7 -10.56 24.29 7.51
N GLY A 8 -9.47 23.62 7.12
CA GLY A 8 -9.45 22.82 5.90
C GLY A 8 -10.35 21.61 6.08
N THR A 9 -11.54 21.66 5.51
CA THR A 9 -12.49 20.55 5.43
C THR A 9 -11.84 19.40 4.67
N VAL A 10 -11.50 18.32 5.36
CA VAL A 10 -11.12 17.04 4.75
C VAL A 10 -12.37 16.51 4.04
N ARG A 11 -12.44 16.72 2.73
CA ARG A 11 -13.44 16.01 1.91
C ARG A 11 -13.08 14.53 1.89
N VAL A 12 -13.80 13.75 2.66
CA VAL A 12 -13.89 12.29 2.46
C VAL A 12 -14.47 12.09 1.05
N VAL A 13 -13.60 11.72 0.11
CA VAL A 13 -14.05 11.39 -1.26
C VAL A 13 -14.56 9.95 -1.23
N ASN A 14 -15.74 9.75 -0.68
CA ASN A 14 -16.55 8.55 -0.85
C ASN A 14 -17.78 8.94 -1.69
N ALA A 15 -17.57 9.07 -3.00
CA ALA A 15 -18.65 8.97 -3.96
C ALA A 15 -18.07 8.37 -5.23
N VAL A 16 -18.32 7.08 -5.43
CA VAL A 16 -18.21 6.42 -6.73
C VAL A 16 -19.03 7.25 -7.71
N GLN A 17 -18.36 7.89 -8.68
CA GLN A 17 -19.06 8.57 -9.76
C GLN A 17 -19.71 7.49 -10.65
N PRO A 18 -20.95 7.67 -11.14
CA PRO A 18 -21.70 6.63 -11.85
C PRO A 18 -21.13 6.24 -13.23
N ASN A 19 -20.03 6.81 -13.68
CA ASN A 19 -19.46 6.64 -15.02
C ASN A 19 -18.07 5.96 -15.05
N ASP A 20 -17.68 5.27 -13.98
CA ASP A 20 -16.45 4.50 -13.99
C ASP A 20 -16.70 3.18 -14.73
N ASP A 21 -16.19 3.04 -15.94
CA ASP A 21 -16.29 1.80 -16.71
C ASP A 21 -15.61 0.66 -15.96
N LEU A 22 -16.37 -0.41 -15.68
CA LEU A 22 -15.77 -1.65 -15.18
C LEU A 22 -14.94 -2.26 -16.30
N TRP A 23 -13.66 -2.50 -16.02
CA TRP A 23 -12.82 -3.22 -16.96
C TRP A 23 -13.21 -4.70 -16.97
N SER A 24 -13.52 -5.26 -18.15
CA SER A 24 -13.95 -6.64 -18.36
C SER A 24 -12.80 -7.54 -18.79
N GLY A 25 -11.72 -7.63 -18.00
CA GLY A 25 -10.63 -8.59 -18.25
C GLY A 25 -10.92 -9.97 -17.61
N PRO A 26 -10.11 -10.99 -17.92
CA PRO A 26 -10.26 -12.30 -17.32
C PRO A 26 -9.99 -12.28 -15.81
N THR A 27 -10.75 -13.05 -15.05
CA THR A 27 -10.44 -13.37 -13.66
C THR A 27 -9.74 -14.72 -13.58
N HIS A 28 -8.89 -14.89 -12.59
CA HIS A 28 -8.27 -16.19 -12.30
C HIS A 28 -8.21 -16.44 -10.81
N ASP A 29 -8.29 -17.70 -10.44
CA ASP A 29 -8.27 -18.16 -9.05
C ASP A 29 -6.96 -18.90 -8.79
N PHE A 30 -6.42 -18.74 -7.58
CA PHE A 30 -5.24 -19.48 -7.12
C PHE A 30 -5.28 -19.66 -5.60
N SER A 31 -4.53 -20.64 -5.10
CA SER A 31 -4.45 -20.92 -3.66
C SER A 31 -3.47 -19.97 -2.98
N PHE A 32 -3.85 -19.48 -1.80
CA PHE A 32 -3.03 -18.64 -0.94
C PHE A 32 -2.92 -19.29 0.47
N PRO A 33 -1.89 -20.09 0.72
CA PRO A 33 -1.64 -20.63 2.06
C PRO A 33 -1.04 -19.56 2.97
N VAL A 34 -1.61 -19.39 4.17
CA VAL A 34 -1.16 -18.43 5.19
C VAL A 34 -0.23 -19.15 6.15
N GLU A 35 0.98 -19.46 5.70
CA GLU A 35 1.95 -20.25 6.46
C GLU A 35 2.62 -19.41 7.56
N ALA A 36 2.78 -20.00 8.75
CA ALA A 36 3.38 -19.31 9.91
C ALA A 36 4.81 -18.79 9.62
N GLY A 37 5.62 -19.55 8.88
CA GLY A 37 6.96 -19.14 8.46
C GLY A 37 6.95 -17.94 7.53
N HIS A 38 5.99 -17.88 6.61
CA HIS A 38 5.81 -16.76 5.69
C HIS A 38 5.33 -15.50 6.42
N VAL A 39 4.33 -15.64 7.31
CA VAL A 39 3.86 -14.52 8.15
C VAL A 39 5.00 -13.99 9.02
N LEU A 40 5.81 -14.87 9.64
CA LEU A 40 6.97 -14.46 10.44
C LEU A 40 8.03 -13.73 9.60
N ALA A 41 8.30 -14.16 8.37
CA ALA A 41 9.21 -13.46 7.47
C ALA A 41 8.70 -12.06 7.12
N PHE A 42 7.39 -11.92 6.89
CA PHE A 42 6.75 -10.64 6.64
C PHE A 42 6.81 -9.71 7.86
N LEU A 43 6.48 -10.21 9.06
CA LEU A 43 6.58 -9.47 10.32
C LEU A 43 8.00 -8.92 10.52
N ARG A 44 9.03 -9.76 10.35
CA ARG A 44 10.43 -9.34 10.46
C ARG A 44 10.81 -8.25 9.44
N ALA A 45 10.28 -8.32 8.24
CA ALA A 45 10.54 -7.30 7.21
C ALA A 45 9.95 -5.93 7.57
N ILE A 46 8.88 -5.89 8.36
CA ILE A 46 8.26 -4.66 8.86
C ILE A 46 8.70 -4.29 10.29
N GLY A 47 9.70 -5.01 10.85
CA GLY A 47 10.28 -4.70 12.15
C GLY A 47 9.50 -5.25 13.35
N GLU A 48 8.64 -6.24 13.15
CA GLU A 48 8.00 -7.02 14.21
C GLU A 48 8.70 -8.36 14.38
N THR A 49 8.87 -8.84 15.61
CA THR A 49 9.61 -10.07 15.89
C THR A 49 8.76 -11.18 16.47
N ASP A 50 7.63 -10.84 17.07
CA ASP A 50 6.81 -11.79 17.78
C ASP A 50 5.89 -12.56 16.83
N PRO A 51 5.86 -13.92 16.94
CA PRO A 51 4.92 -14.72 16.18
C PRO A 51 3.47 -14.32 16.50
N GLN A 52 2.66 -14.19 15.46
CA GLN A 52 1.25 -13.83 15.56
C GLN A 52 0.38 -15.01 15.12
N THR A 53 -0.83 -15.10 15.65
CA THR A 53 -1.88 -16.02 15.19
C THR A 53 -2.75 -15.42 14.09
N VAL A 54 -2.72 -14.09 13.99
CA VAL A 54 -3.38 -13.30 12.95
C VAL A 54 -2.32 -12.63 12.10
N ALA A 55 -2.44 -12.76 10.79
CA ALA A 55 -1.52 -12.11 9.88
C ALA A 55 -1.64 -10.57 9.94
N PRO A 56 -0.53 -9.82 9.76
CA PRO A 56 -0.60 -8.36 9.68
C PRO A 56 -1.56 -7.91 8.58
N PRO A 57 -2.25 -6.77 8.73
CA PRO A 57 -3.28 -6.36 7.78
C PRO A 57 -2.84 -6.35 6.31
N THR A 58 -1.63 -5.87 6.04
CA THR A 58 -1.12 -5.76 4.67
C THR A 58 -0.52 -7.07 4.13
N PHE A 59 -0.44 -8.14 4.94
CA PHE A 59 0.07 -9.45 4.52
C PHE A 59 -0.75 -10.06 3.37
N ALA A 60 -2.05 -9.73 3.29
CA ALA A 60 -2.89 -10.19 2.19
C ALA A 60 -2.33 -9.82 0.79
N ALA A 61 -1.53 -8.74 0.66
CA ALA A 61 -0.86 -8.41 -0.59
C ALA A 61 0.24 -9.41 -1.00
N ALA A 62 0.72 -10.25 -0.07
CA ALA A 62 1.69 -11.30 -0.39
C ALA A 62 1.11 -12.45 -1.25
N THR A 63 -0.17 -12.39 -1.61
CA THR A 63 -0.80 -13.25 -2.62
C THR A 63 -0.02 -13.29 -3.94
N ASP A 64 0.69 -12.22 -4.27
CA ASP A 64 1.52 -12.13 -5.47
C ASP A 64 2.60 -13.23 -5.56
N HIS A 65 3.03 -13.80 -4.41
CA HIS A 65 3.91 -14.98 -4.42
C HIS A 65 3.29 -16.20 -5.07
N PHE A 66 1.98 -16.34 -4.98
CA PHE A 66 1.22 -17.52 -5.38
C PHE A 66 0.46 -17.33 -6.69
N ASP A 67 0.34 -16.09 -7.16
CA ASP A 67 -0.29 -15.77 -8.45
C ASP A 67 0.55 -16.34 -9.61
N PRO A 68 0.03 -17.30 -10.38
CA PRO A 68 0.76 -17.91 -11.50
C PRO A 68 1.01 -16.92 -12.64
N HIS A 69 0.25 -15.84 -12.70
CA HIS A 69 0.33 -14.80 -13.74
C HIS A 69 1.01 -13.51 -13.28
N TYR A 70 1.64 -13.53 -12.12
CA TYR A 70 2.29 -12.34 -11.58
C TYR A 70 3.48 -11.90 -12.43
N LEU A 71 3.32 -10.81 -13.15
CA LEU A 71 4.25 -10.34 -14.19
C LEU A 71 5.60 -9.87 -13.65
N ARG A 72 5.68 -9.49 -12.37
CA ARG A 72 6.92 -8.99 -11.74
C ARG A 72 7.86 -10.11 -11.29
N ARG A 73 7.47 -11.36 -11.48
CA ARG A 73 8.33 -12.51 -11.28
C ARG A 73 8.93 -12.90 -12.63
N PRO A 74 10.28 -12.89 -12.79
CA PRO A 74 10.88 -13.26 -14.05
C PRO A 74 10.52 -14.72 -14.37
N PRO A 75 10.13 -15.04 -15.61
CA PRO A 75 9.96 -16.41 -16.05
C PRO A 75 11.27 -17.18 -15.89
N ARG A 76 11.16 -18.48 -15.62
CA ARG A 76 12.34 -19.35 -15.47
C ARG A 76 13.25 -19.27 -16.69
N GLY A 77 14.53 -18.94 -16.51
CA GLY A 77 15.52 -18.82 -17.56
C GLY A 77 15.49 -17.52 -18.35
N SER A 78 14.58 -16.59 -18.05
CA SER A 78 14.64 -15.22 -18.55
C SER A 78 15.20 -14.31 -17.47
N GLY A 79 16.21 -13.51 -17.81
CA GLY A 79 16.41 -12.27 -17.05
C GLY A 79 15.18 -11.37 -17.21
N TRP A 80 15.03 -10.36 -16.38
CA TRP A 80 14.14 -9.23 -16.66
C TRP A 80 14.68 -8.53 -17.91
N GLY A 81 14.50 -9.18 -19.08
CA GLY A 81 15.02 -8.68 -20.33
C GLY A 81 14.34 -7.39 -20.72
N ASN A 82 15.13 -6.38 -20.91
CA ASN A 82 14.95 -5.22 -21.78
C ASN A 82 13.74 -4.31 -21.61
N GLY A 83 12.92 -4.43 -20.58
CA GLY A 83 11.83 -3.50 -20.36
C GLY A 83 11.03 -3.91 -19.16
N LEU A 84 11.08 -3.08 -18.11
CA LEU A 84 9.92 -2.97 -17.27
C LEU A 84 8.74 -2.66 -18.18
N PRO A 85 7.59 -3.34 -18.04
CA PRO A 85 6.38 -2.86 -18.69
C PRO A 85 6.26 -1.38 -18.35
N GLU A 86 5.96 -0.57 -19.36
CA GLU A 86 5.91 0.88 -19.24
C GLU A 86 5.20 1.24 -17.94
N SER A 87 5.98 1.79 -17.09
CA SER A 87 5.79 2.40 -15.80
C SER A 87 4.35 2.62 -15.33
N ASN A 88 3.75 1.57 -14.83
CA ASN A 88 2.62 1.73 -13.92
C ASN A 88 3.18 2.09 -12.55
N LEU A 89 2.75 3.20 -11.99
CA LEU A 89 3.08 3.55 -10.64
C LEU A 89 1.91 3.14 -9.73
N HIS A 90 2.17 2.27 -8.76
CA HIS A 90 1.22 1.95 -7.71
C HIS A 90 0.96 3.18 -6.84
N VAL A 91 -0.26 3.69 -6.85
CA VAL A 91 -0.61 4.98 -6.21
C VAL A 91 -1.57 4.84 -5.05
N GLU A 92 -2.42 3.81 -5.05
CA GLU A 92 -3.37 3.57 -3.97
C GLU A 92 -3.50 2.07 -3.69
N GLN A 93 -3.65 1.73 -2.41
CA GLN A 93 -3.98 0.38 -1.95
C GLN A 93 -5.07 0.45 -0.90
N HIS A 94 -6.06 -0.44 -0.99
CA HIS A 94 -7.18 -0.54 -0.06
C HIS A 94 -7.44 -1.99 0.32
N PHE A 95 -7.79 -2.21 1.57
CA PHE A 95 -8.19 -3.49 2.15
C PHE A 95 -9.50 -3.32 2.89
N ASP A 96 -10.46 -4.19 2.60
CA ASP A 96 -11.70 -4.35 3.35
C ASP A 96 -11.70 -5.77 3.96
N TYR A 97 -11.74 -5.88 5.29
CA TYR A 97 -11.65 -7.14 6.03
C TYR A 97 -13.03 -7.54 6.54
N ALA A 98 -13.57 -8.65 6.05
CA ALA A 98 -14.76 -9.26 6.66
C ALA A 98 -14.39 -9.93 8.00
N ARG A 99 -13.18 -10.51 8.10
CA ARG A 99 -12.56 -11.02 9.32
C ARG A 99 -11.02 -10.94 9.21
N PRO A 100 -10.29 -11.10 10.31
CA PRO A 100 -8.83 -11.25 10.27
C PRO A 100 -8.42 -12.49 9.47
N VAL A 101 -7.25 -12.40 8.82
CA VAL A 101 -6.58 -13.54 8.18
C VAL A 101 -5.87 -14.37 9.25
N GLN A 102 -6.19 -15.65 9.36
CA GLN A 102 -5.63 -16.53 10.39
C GLN A 102 -4.38 -17.25 9.87
N VAL A 103 -3.37 -17.35 10.70
CA VAL A 103 -2.19 -18.17 10.41
C VAL A 103 -2.58 -19.65 10.40
N GLY A 104 -2.20 -20.37 9.36
CA GLY A 104 -2.50 -21.78 9.16
C GLY A 104 -3.69 -22.06 8.24
N GLU A 105 -4.48 -21.04 7.89
CA GLU A 105 -5.56 -21.22 6.90
C GLU A 105 -5.02 -21.20 5.46
N THR A 106 -5.80 -21.76 4.55
CA THR A 106 -5.58 -21.65 3.12
C THR A 106 -6.78 -20.96 2.50
N LEU A 107 -6.53 -19.86 1.83
CA LEU A 107 -7.56 -19.06 1.17
C LEU A 107 -7.51 -19.28 -0.35
N THR A 108 -8.64 -19.07 -1.02
CA THR A 108 -8.68 -18.93 -2.47
C THR A 108 -8.62 -17.45 -2.82
N ALA A 109 -7.59 -17.05 -3.54
CA ALA A 109 -7.48 -15.72 -4.11
C ALA A 109 -8.14 -15.69 -5.49
N ARG A 110 -9.07 -14.78 -5.69
CA ARG A 110 -9.67 -14.46 -6.99
C ARG A 110 -9.20 -13.08 -7.41
N LYS A 111 -8.37 -13.04 -8.46
CA LYS A 111 -7.79 -11.80 -9.00
C LYS A 111 -8.45 -11.45 -10.32
N GLY A 112 -8.75 -10.20 -10.52
CA GLY A 112 -9.42 -9.73 -11.72
C GLY A 112 -9.44 -8.21 -11.84
N PRO A 113 -10.02 -7.72 -12.95
CA PRO A 113 -10.10 -6.30 -13.22
C PRO A 113 -11.05 -5.58 -12.24
N GLY A 114 -10.71 -4.35 -11.93
CA GLY A 114 -11.54 -3.39 -11.23
C GLY A 114 -12.03 -2.29 -12.18
N ARG A 115 -11.92 -1.04 -11.75
CA ARG A 115 -12.36 0.13 -12.50
C ARG A 115 -11.22 0.74 -13.32
N ARG A 116 -11.60 1.47 -14.38
CA ARG A 116 -10.71 2.36 -15.12
C ARG A 116 -11.30 3.76 -15.15
N TRP A 117 -10.46 4.76 -14.94
CA TRP A 117 -10.89 6.16 -15.06
C TRP A 117 -9.72 7.04 -15.46
N SER A 118 -10.04 8.23 -15.95
CA SER A 118 -9.03 9.23 -16.34
C SER A 118 -9.26 10.53 -15.58
N LYS A 119 -8.18 11.23 -15.29
CA LYS A 119 -8.19 12.59 -14.73
C LYS A 119 -7.21 13.44 -15.49
N THR A 120 -7.55 14.71 -15.73
CA THR A 120 -6.62 15.70 -16.27
C THR A 120 -5.99 16.43 -15.09
N GLY A 121 -4.69 16.29 -14.93
CA GLY A 121 -3.89 16.97 -13.93
C GLY A 121 -3.00 18.05 -14.54
N ARG A 122 -2.20 18.73 -13.72
CA ARG A 122 -1.20 19.70 -14.19
C ARG A 122 -0.15 19.10 -15.14
N SER A 123 0.04 17.81 -15.07
CA SER A 123 1.04 17.04 -15.83
C SER A 123 0.48 16.38 -17.09
N GLY A 124 -0.76 16.68 -17.51
CA GLY A 124 -1.43 16.04 -18.64
C GLY A 124 -2.49 15.03 -18.18
N ALA A 125 -2.85 14.14 -19.09
CA ALA A 125 -3.82 13.07 -18.82
C ALA A 125 -3.19 11.99 -17.91
N LEU A 126 -3.93 11.57 -16.89
CA LEU A 126 -3.60 10.48 -16.01
C LEU A 126 -4.67 9.39 -16.19
N GLN A 127 -4.24 8.19 -16.49
CA GLN A 127 -5.11 7.02 -16.58
C GLN A 127 -4.91 6.15 -15.33
N PHE A 128 -5.99 5.84 -14.63
CA PHE A 128 -5.99 4.98 -13.47
C PHE A 128 -6.59 3.62 -13.82
N VAL A 129 -5.96 2.58 -13.34
CA VAL A 129 -6.40 1.20 -13.50
C VAL A 129 -6.46 0.55 -12.15
N GLU A 130 -7.62 0.05 -11.77
CA GLU A 130 -7.83 -0.72 -10.55
C GLU A 130 -7.77 -2.22 -10.87
N GLU A 131 -7.09 -2.98 -10.02
CA GLU A 131 -7.16 -4.43 -9.96
C GLU A 131 -7.79 -4.81 -8.62
N ARG A 132 -8.64 -5.83 -8.63
CA ARG A 132 -9.30 -6.34 -7.44
C ARG A 132 -8.87 -7.76 -7.17
N THR A 133 -8.49 -8.04 -5.92
CA THR A 133 -8.25 -9.39 -5.41
C THR A 133 -9.19 -9.66 -4.24
N GLU A 134 -9.89 -10.78 -4.29
CA GLU A 134 -10.79 -11.22 -3.23
C GLU A 134 -10.26 -12.54 -2.66
N LEU A 135 -10.02 -12.56 -1.35
CA LEU A 135 -9.64 -13.74 -0.61
C LEU A 135 -10.89 -14.37 0.01
N ARG A 136 -11.09 -15.66 -0.25
CA ARG A 136 -12.22 -16.45 0.26
C ARG A 136 -11.72 -17.64 1.05
N ASP A 137 -12.44 -18.00 2.08
CA ASP A 137 -12.19 -19.22 2.83
C ASP A 137 -12.76 -20.49 2.13
N SER A 138 -12.65 -21.65 2.80
CA SER A 138 -13.12 -22.95 2.28
C SER A 138 -14.63 -23.01 2.08
N ASP A 139 -15.40 -22.19 2.79
CA ASP A 139 -16.84 -22.12 2.67
C ASP A 139 -17.29 -21.16 1.56
N GLY A 140 -16.31 -20.44 0.95
CA GLY A 140 -16.54 -19.48 -0.12
C GLY A 140 -16.86 -18.07 0.39
N ASP A 141 -16.80 -17.86 1.72
CA ASP A 141 -17.05 -16.56 2.33
C ASP A 141 -15.86 -15.62 2.12
N ALA A 142 -16.15 -14.34 1.87
CA ALA A 142 -15.12 -13.34 1.70
C ALA A 142 -14.41 -13.06 3.03
N VAL A 143 -13.08 -13.09 3.00
CA VAL A 143 -12.20 -12.78 4.14
C VAL A 143 -11.60 -11.39 3.99
N VAL A 144 -11.01 -11.09 2.84
CA VAL A 144 -10.41 -9.79 2.51
C VAL A 144 -10.72 -9.45 1.06
N VAL A 145 -11.07 -8.19 0.83
CA VAL A 145 -11.11 -7.62 -0.53
C VAL A 145 -10.02 -6.56 -0.64
N MET A 146 -9.14 -6.71 -1.62
CA MET A 146 -8.08 -5.76 -1.92
C MET A 146 -8.39 -5.01 -3.20
N ARG A 147 -8.01 -3.73 -3.25
CA ARG A 147 -8.04 -2.91 -4.45
C ARG A 147 -6.69 -2.22 -4.62
N TRP A 148 -6.01 -2.58 -5.68
CA TRP A 148 -4.74 -2.02 -6.11
C TRP A 148 -5.02 -1.00 -7.22
N VAL A 149 -4.46 0.20 -7.14
CA VAL A 149 -4.65 1.24 -8.17
C VAL A 149 -3.30 1.66 -8.70
N ASP A 150 -3.12 1.45 -10.00
CA ASP A 150 -2.01 1.96 -10.76
C ASP A 150 -2.38 3.23 -11.51
N VAL A 151 -1.40 4.11 -11.74
CA VAL A 151 -1.54 5.26 -12.63
C VAL A 151 -0.55 5.18 -13.78
N HIS A 152 -1.05 5.46 -14.98
CA HIS A 152 -0.26 5.69 -16.18
C HIS A 152 -0.23 7.20 -16.44
N ALA A 153 0.96 7.77 -16.55
CA ALA A 153 1.16 9.18 -16.83
C ALA A 153 1.94 9.34 -18.14
N GLU A 154 1.59 10.37 -18.92
CA GLU A 154 2.33 10.73 -20.14
C GLU A 154 3.75 11.24 -19.84
N ARG A 155 4.00 11.73 -18.62
CA ARG A 155 5.31 12.20 -18.18
C ARG A 155 6.13 11.10 -17.53
N SER A 156 7.45 11.20 -17.68
CA SER A 156 8.36 10.29 -17.00
C SER A 156 8.22 10.40 -15.47
N HIS A 157 8.37 9.26 -14.78
CA HIS A 157 8.33 9.24 -13.32
C HIS A 157 9.45 10.09 -12.68
N ALA A 158 10.57 10.28 -13.37
CA ALA A 158 11.67 11.13 -12.92
C ALA A 158 11.24 12.60 -12.74
N ASP A 159 10.42 13.12 -13.64
CA ASP A 159 9.88 14.49 -13.53
C ASP A 159 8.91 14.65 -12.37
N LEU A 160 8.14 13.60 -12.08
CA LEU A 160 7.23 13.55 -10.93
C LEU A 160 8.01 13.48 -9.62
N THR A 161 9.09 12.70 -9.58
CA THR A 161 9.97 12.55 -8.41
C THR A 161 10.64 13.88 -8.05
N LYS A 162 11.17 14.61 -9.05
CA LYS A 162 11.78 15.92 -8.83
C LYS A 162 10.78 16.92 -8.25
N ALA A 163 9.55 16.94 -8.78
CA ALA A 163 8.50 17.80 -8.26
C ALA A 163 8.07 17.46 -6.83
N GLN A 164 8.28 16.20 -6.39
CA GLN A 164 8.02 15.76 -5.02
C GLN A 164 9.10 16.19 -4.04
N LEU A 165 10.38 16.16 -4.46
CA LEU A 165 11.51 16.61 -3.65
C LEU A 165 11.46 18.11 -3.32
N ASP A 166 10.81 18.91 -4.16
CA ASP A 166 10.65 20.37 -3.99
C ASP A 166 9.44 20.76 -3.12
N ARG A 167 8.70 19.80 -2.55
CA ARG A 167 7.53 20.09 -1.70
C ARG A 167 7.93 20.72 -0.37
N VAL A 168 7.05 21.60 0.09
CA VAL A 168 7.18 22.27 1.40
C VAL A 168 7.31 21.23 2.50
N ARG A 169 8.38 21.35 3.28
CA ARG A 169 8.62 20.53 4.47
C ARG A 169 7.75 21.04 5.62
N VAL A 170 7.05 20.14 6.28
CA VAL A 170 6.32 20.46 7.51
C VAL A 170 7.14 20.06 8.74
N VAL A 171 7.04 20.85 9.79
CA VAL A 171 7.53 20.42 11.11
C VAL A 171 6.67 19.24 11.54
N LEU A 172 7.32 18.13 11.93
CA LEU A 172 6.58 16.96 12.41
C LEU A 172 5.76 17.34 13.64
N PRO A 173 4.45 17.09 13.62
CA PRO A 173 3.60 17.44 14.75
C PRO A 173 3.94 16.60 15.99
N PRO A 174 3.62 17.10 17.21
CA PRO A 174 3.71 16.33 18.43
C PRO A 174 2.90 15.02 18.32
N GLY A 175 3.45 13.92 18.86
CA GLY A 175 2.81 12.60 18.82
C GLY A 175 3.16 11.76 17.60
N ALA A 176 4.04 12.23 16.71
CA ALA A 176 4.60 11.40 15.66
C ALA A 176 5.47 10.28 16.26
N VAL A 177 5.18 9.03 15.90
CA VAL A 177 5.92 7.85 16.33
C VAL A 177 6.85 7.36 15.21
N VAL A 178 8.07 6.95 15.56
CA VAL A 178 9.00 6.37 14.61
C VAL A 178 8.53 4.96 14.24
N VAL A 179 8.24 4.72 12.97
CA VAL A 179 7.84 3.40 12.44
C VAL A 179 8.96 2.70 11.71
N ALA A 180 9.99 3.43 11.30
CA ALA A 180 11.23 2.88 10.76
C ALA A 180 12.37 3.88 10.94
N GLU A 181 13.54 3.39 11.35
CA GLU A 181 14.77 4.17 11.44
C GLU A 181 15.73 3.78 10.33
N GLN A 182 16.25 4.77 9.58
CA GLN A 182 17.30 4.59 8.58
C GLN A 182 17.07 3.36 7.68
N LEU A 183 15.92 3.31 7.00
CA LEU A 183 15.53 2.19 6.14
C LEU A 183 16.69 1.73 5.25
N SER A 184 17.03 0.45 5.35
CA SER A 184 18.14 -0.13 4.61
C SER A 184 17.68 -0.84 3.33
N ARG A 185 18.58 -0.96 2.35
CA ARG A 185 18.35 -1.82 1.18
C ARG A 185 18.10 -3.28 1.57
N THR A 186 18.74 -3.75 2.65
CA THR A 186 18.49 -5.10 3.18
C THR A 186 17.02 -5.27 3.58
N GLN A 187 16.43 -4.25 4.21
CA GLN A 187 15.00 -4.31 4.57
C GLN A 187 14.10 -4.33 3.33
N PHE A 188 14.46 -3.62 2.25
CA PHE A 188 13.74 -3.70 0.97
C PHE A 188 13.77 -5.12 0.41
N VAL A 189 14.94 -5.77 0.45
CA VAL A 189 15.10 -7.18 0.00
C VAL A 189 14.33 -8.14 0.89
N MET A 190 14.36 -7.96 2.21
CA MET A 190 13.56 -8.76 3.15
C MET A 190 12.07 -8.64 2.83
N TYR A 191 11.60 -7.42 2.59
CA TYR A 191 10.21 -7.18 2.26
C TYR A 191 9.84 -7.77 0.88
N ALA A 192 10.69 -7.60 -0.13
CA ALA A 192 10.50 -8.21 -1.44
C ALA A 192 10.38 -9.74 -1.33
N GLY A 193 11.27 -10.37 -0.55
CA GLY A 193 11.23 -11.80 -0.25
C GLY A 193 9.96 -12.25 0.47
N ALA A 194 9.42 -11.41 1.36
CA ALA A 194 8.22 -11.73 2.13
C ALA A 194 6.91 -11.38 1.41
N SER A 195 6.90 -10.37 0.56
CA SER A 195 5.69 -9.90 -0.12
C SER A 195 5.51 -10.45 -1.54
N GLY A 196 6.60 -10.92 -2.17
CA GLY A 196 6.61 -11.27 -3.60
C GLY A 196 6.86 -10.08 -4.53
N ASP A 197 7.01 -8.88 -4.01
CA ASP A 197 7.30 -7.69 -4.82
C ASP A 197 8.78 -7.62 -5.20
N PHE A 198 9.14 -8.36 -6.26
CA PHE A 198 10.49 -8.37 -6.82
C PHE A 198 10.69 -7.31 -7.91
N HIS A 199 9.96 -6.20 -7.87
CA HIS A 199 10.12 -5.15 -8.86
C HIS A 199 11.55 -4.56 -8.82
N PRO A 200 12.31 -4.58 -9.95
CA PRO A 200 13.73 -4.25 -9.93
C PRO A 200 14.04 -2.82 -9.48
N LEU A 201 13.13 -1.86 -9.59
CA LEU A 201 13.32 -0.51 -9.06
C LEU A 201 13.58 -0.47 -7.54
N HIS A 202 13.28 -1.57 -6.82
CA HIS A 202 13.49 -1.67 -5.38
C HIS A 202 14.85 -2.26 -4.99
N HIS A 203 15.60 -2.84 -5.95
CA HIS A 203 16.87 -3.53 -5.65
C HIS A 203 17.96 -3.41 -6.74
N ASP A 204 17.64 -3.01 -7.97
CA ASP A 204 18.59 -2.80 -9.06
C ASP A 204 18.88 -1.30 -9.21
N GLU A 205 20.05 -0.87 -8.68
CA GLU A 205 20.47 0.54 -8.69
C GLU A 205 20.69 1.07 -10.10
N ASP A 206 21.27 0.24 -11.00
CA ASP A 206 21.52 0.67 -12.37
C ASP A 206 20.22 0.84 -13.16
N LEU A 207 19.27 -0.04 -12.93
CA LEU A 207 17.95 0.09 -13.54
C LEU A 207 17.24 1.35 -13.02
N ALA A 208 17.24 1.57 -11.69
CA ALA A 208 16.61 2.76 -11.11
C ALA A 208 17.19 4.05 -11.71
N ARG A 209 18.51 4.13 -11.85
CA ARG A 209 19.19 5.29 -12.47
C ARG A 209 18.85 5.45 -13.95
N ARG A 210 18.78 4.36 -14.71
CA ARG A 210 18.35 4.42 -16.12
C ARG A 210 16.92 4.96 -16.28
N HIS A 211 16.06 4.73 -15.28
CA HIS A 211 14.71 5.28 -15.23
C HIS A 211 14.62 6.68 -14.61
N GLY A 212 15.76 7.32 -14.34
CA GLY A 212 15.84 8.69 -13.85
C GLY A 212 15.66 8.87 -12.35
N TYR A 213 15.64 7.78 -11.59
CA TYR A 213 15.64 7.84 -10.13
C TYR A 213 17.07 8.01 -9.58
N PRO A 214 17.26 8.72 -8.46
CA PRO A 214 18.60 8.90 -7.87
C PRO A 214 19.16 7.62 -7.27
N SER A 215 18.30 6.67 -6.88
CA SER A 215 18.64 5.40 -6.25
C SER A 215 17.46 4.42 -6.40
N VAL A 216 17.62 3.19 -5.91
CA VAL A 216 16.49 2.33 -5.58
C VAL A 216 15.63 2.99 -4.49
N PHE A 217 14.36 2.67 -4.43
CA PHE A 217 13.43 3.17 -3.41
C PHE A 217 12.60 2.03 -2.82
N ALA A 218 12.05 2.24 -1.63
CA ALA A 218 11.26 1.24 -0.92
C ALA A 218 10.03 0.81 -1.74
N PRO A 219 9.65 -0.48 -1.68
CA PRO A 219 8.30 -0.89 -2.10
C PRO A 219 7.24 -0.03 -1.43
N GLY A 220 6.26 0.45 -2.20
CA GLY A 220 5.19 1.26 -1.63
C GLY A 220 4.46 0.52 -0.51
N MET A 221 4.22 -0.76 -0.71
CA MET A 221 3.56 -1.62 0.28
C MET A 221 4.37 -1.83 1.57
N LEU A 222 5.72 -1.72 1.53
CA LEU A 222 6.53 -1.67 2.76
C LEU A 222 6.20 -0.42 3.58
N THR A 223 6.12 0.74 2.92
CA THR A 223 5.73 2.00 3.59
C THR A 223 4.33 1.89 4.20
N MET A 224 3.38 1.29 3.47
CA MET A 224 2.03 1.05 3.97
C MET A 224 2.02 0.08 5.16
N ALA A 225 2.80 -0.98 5.13
CA ALA A 225 2.89 -1.97 6.20
C ALA A 225 3.50 -1.38 7.49
N LEU A 226 4.55 -0.57 7.36
CA LEU A 226 5.15 0.17 8.48
C LEU A 226 4.15 1.18 9.08
N THR A 227 3.36 1.85 8.23
CA THR A 227 2.29 2.76 8.66
C THR A 227 1.17 2.00 9.38
N ALA A 228 0.75 0.84 8.83
CA ALA A 228 -0.28 -0.01 9.43
C ALA A 228 0.12 -0.46 10.84
N ARG A 229 1.41 -0.75 11.09
CA ARG A 229 1.91 -1.14 12.41
C ARG A 229 1.62 -0.07 13.45
N ALA A 230 1.86 1.22 13.16
CA ALA A 230 1.55 2.29 14.10
C ALA A 230 0.06 2.32 14.52
N LEU A 231 -0.84 1.92 13.62
CA LEU A 231 -2.26 1.80 13.95
C LEU A 231 -2.53 0.50 14.72
N THR A 232 -1.98 -0.64 14.29
CA THR A 232 -2.26 -1.92 14.94
C THR A 232 -1.64 -2.05 16.33
N ASP A 233 -0.56 -1.32 16.61
CA ASP A 233 -0.01 -1.18 17.98
C ASP A 233 -1.02 -0.54 18.95
N LEU A 234 -1.95 0.28 18.44
CA LEU A 234 -3.00 0.93 19.23
C LEU A 234 -4.28 0.09 19.31
N VAL A 235 -4.69 -0.54 18.20
CA VAL A 235 -6.03 -1.14 18.11
C VAL A 235 -6.03 -2.66 18.02
N GLY A 236 -4.90 -3.30 17.74
CA GLY A 236 -4.78 -4.73 17.46
C GLY A 236 -5.05 -5.08 15.98
N HIS A 237 -4.38 -6.13 15.49
CA HIS A 237 -4.52 -6.60 14.10
C HIS A 237 -5.95 -7.08 13.78
N GLU A 238 -6.59 -7.74 14.76
CA GLU A 238 -7.90 -8.38 14.62
C GLU A 238 -9.06 -7.38 14.53
N ARG A 239 -8.85 -6.14 14.97
CA ARG A 239 -9.92 -5.14 15.04
C ARG A 239 -10.12 -4.34 13.75
N LEU A 240 -9.20 -4.41 12.80
CA LEU A 240 -9.35 -3.67 11.56
C LEU A 240 -10.53 -4.20 10.72
N ARG A 241 -11.36 -3.28 10.25
CA ARG A 241 -12.43 -3.49 9.27
C ARG A 241 -12.03 -3.00 7.89
N SER A 242 -11.31 -1.87 7.82
CA SER A 242 -10.74 -1.37 6.58
C SER A 242 -9.43 -0.64 6.85
N PHE A 243 -8.54 -0.67 5.86
CA PHE A 243 -7.32 0.12 5.83
C PHE A 243 -6.96 0.42 4.38
N GLY A 244 -6.77 1.68 4.04
CA GLY A 244 -6.42 2.03 2.67
C GLY A 244 -5.90 3.45 2.56
N GLY A 245 -5.09 3.68 1.52
CA GLY A 245 -4.46 4.99 1.39
C GLY A 245 -3.73 5.20 0.07
N ARG A 246 -3.04 6.34 0.02
CA ARG A 246 -2.31 6.84 -1.14
C ARG A 246 -0.85 7.01 -0.86
N PHE A 247 -0.03 6.53 -1.79
CA PHE A 247 1.40 6.82 -1.82
C PHE A 247 1.61 8.25 -2.36
N ARG A 248 2.37 9.05 -1.61
CA ARG A 248 2.55 10.48 -1.90
C ARG A 248 3.94 10.82 -2.42
N SER A 249 4.95 10.07 -1.97
CA SER A 249 6.32 10.19 -2.47
C SER A 249 7.08 8.89 -2.25
N GLN A 250 8.20 8.75 -2.96
CA GLN A 250 9.13 7.65 -2.75
C GLN A 250 9.80 7.77 -1.38
N VAL A 251 10.18 6.61 -0.84
CA VAL A 251 10.97 6.46 0.37
C VAL A 251 12.33 5.91 -0.02
N TRP A 252 13.39 6.58 0.39
CA TRP A 252 14.76 6.28 -0.02
C TRP A 252 15.53 5.48 1.03
N PRO A 253 16.59 4.75 0.64
CA PRO A 253 17.52 4.18 1.61
C PRO A 253 18.08 5.28 2.53
N GLY A 254 18.04 5.02 3.84
CA GLY A 254 18.44 5.98 4.88
C GLY A 254 17.29 6.83 5.42
N ASP A 255 16.11 6.80 4.82
CA ASP A 255 14.96 7.53 5.37
C ASP A 255 14.51 6.95 6.72
N THR A 256 14.14 7.86 7.62
CA THR A 256 13.45 7.57 8.88
C THR A 256 12.00 7.99 8.73
N LEU A 257 11.08 7.08 9.04
CA LEU A 257 9.65 7.31 8.87
C LEU A 257 8.96 7.54 10.22
N HIS A 258 8.06 8.52 10.23
CA HIS A 258 7.27 8.92 11.37
C HIS A 258 5.78 8.85 11.01
N ALA A 259 5.01 8.10 11.76
CA ALA A 259 3.56 8.01 11.56
C ALA A 259 2.80 8.81 12.63
N ILE A 260 1.66 9.35 12.24
CA ILE A 260 0.70 10.03 13.11
C ILE A 260 -0.62 9.32 12.92
N VAL A 261 -1.17 8.84 14.05
CA VAL A 261 -2.50 8.22 14.08
C VAL A 261 -3.45 9.20 14.74
N THR A 262 -4.52 9.56 14.04
CA THR A 262 -5.57 10.45 14.56
C THR A 262 -6.89 9.69 14.56
N GLU A 263 -7.49 9.54 15.74
CA GLU A 263 -8.83 8.97 15.90
C GLU A 263 -9.89 10.06 15.71
N HIS A 264 -10.95 9.75 14.97
CA HIS A 264 -12.07 10.65 14.68
C HIS A 264 -13.37 10.25 15.43
N GLY A 265 -13.29 9.28 16.36
CA GLY A 265 -14.44 8.76 17.09
C GLY A 265 -15.24 7.71 16.32
N ALA A 266 -16.49 7.48 16.77
CA ALA A 266 -17.35 6.44 16.18
C ALA A 266 -17.62 6.68 14.69
N THR A 267 -17.70 5.58 13.93
CA THR A 267 -18.08 5.63 12.50
C THR A 267 -19.55 5.99 12.38
N ASP A 268 -19.92 6.80 11.37
CA ASP A 268 -21.30 7.18 11.06
C ASP A 268 -22.18 6.01 10.56
N ARG A 269 -21.69 4.77 10.64
CA ARG A 269 -22.46 3.57 10.24
C ARG A 269 -23.27 3.04 11.41
N PRO A 270 -24.59 2.91 11.27
CA PRO A 270 -25.49 2.49 12.36
C PRO A 270 -25.21 1.10 12.95
N ASP A 271 -24.48 0.26 12.21
CA ASP A 271 -24.21 -1.16 12.49
C ASP A 271 -22.78 -1.43 12.93
N ALA A 272 -21.95 -0.41 13.17
CA ALA A 272 -20.54 -0.60 13.50
C ALA A 272 -20.14 0.18 14.75
N ALA A 273 -20.07 -0.54 15.86
CA ALA A 273 -19.38 -0.06 17.06
C ALA A 273 -17.85 -0.05 16.80
N GLY A 274 -17.33 0.95 16.09
CA GLY A 274 -15.91 1.07 15.77
C GLY A 274 -15.51 2.52 15.58
N SER A 275 -14.20 2.78 15.60
CA SER A 275 -13.63 4.10 15.39
C SER A 275 -13.11 4.27 13.96
N ALA A 276 -13.12 5.50 13.47
CA ALA A 276 -12.47 5.92 12.25
C ALA A 276 -11.13 6.58 12.56
N PHE A 277 -10.13 6.33 11.72
CA PHE A 277 -8.77 6.85 11.89
C PHE A 277 -8.25 7.44 10.58
N THR A 278 -7.42 8.47 10.71
CA THR A 278 -6.48 8.91 9.68
C THR A 278 -5.08 8.56 10.13
N VAL A 279 -4.28 8.01 9.23
CA VAL A 279 -2.87 7.70 9.48
C VAL A 279 -2.03 8.34 8.40
N THR A 280 -1.10 9.22 8.80
CA THR A 280 -0.19 9.89 7.89
C THR A 280 1.25 9.54 8.23
N THR A 281 2.07 9.29 7.22
CA THR A 281 3.49 8.96 7.41
C THR A 281 4.35 9.98 6.68
N TYR A 282 5.37 10.46 7.37
CA TYR A 282 6.32 11.46 6.91
C TYR A 282 7.75 10.91 7.00
N ASN A 283 8.62 11.38 6.13
CA ASN A 283 10.06 11.15 6.30
C ASN A 283 10.66 12.11 7.34
N GLN A 284 11.93 11.94 7.68
CA GLN A 284 12.68 12.77 8.65
C GLN A 284 12.70 14.27 8.31
N ASN A 285 12.42 14.63 7.07
CA ASN A 285 12.38 16.02 6.60
C ASN A 285 10.97 16.61 6.62
N GLY A 286 9.97 15.90 7.15
CA GLY A 286 8.57 16.31 7.15
C GLY A 286 7.88 16.18 5.79
N GLY A 287 8.48 15.47 4.83
CA GLY A 287 7.84 15.14 3.56
C GLY A 287 6.79 14.04 3.73
N LEU A 288 5.55 14.29 3.31
CA LEU A 288 4.47 13.29 3.36
C LEU A 288 4.77 12.16 2.35
N VAL A 289 4.88 10.93 2.84
CA VAL A 289 5.16 9.76 2.02
C VAL A 289 3.94 8.87 1.79
N PHE A 290 3.06 8.77 2.80
CA PHE A 290 1.83 8.00 2.71
C PHE A 290 0.72 8.60 3.57
N GLU A 291 -0.52 8.55 3.11
CA GLU A 291 -1.70 8.92 3.89
C GLU A 291 -2.78 7.85 3.73
N ALA A 292 -3.41 7.48 4.84
CA ALA A 292 -4.40 6.42 4.90
C ALA A 292 -5.57 6.77 5.78
N THR A 293 -6.67 6.07 5.56
CA THR A 293 -7.81 5.98 6.46
C THR A 293 -8.02 4.55 6.90
N ALA A 294 -8.56 4.36 8.08
CA ALA A 294 -8.91 3.06 8.63
C ALA A 294 -10.21 3.10 9.41
N THR A 295 -10.87 1.96 9.51
CA THR A 295 -11.99 1.76 10.43
C THR A 295 -11.78 0.47 11.22
N THR A 296 -12.26 0.45 12.47
CA THR A 296 -12.27 -0.75 13.32
C THR A 296 -13.68 -1.34 13.46
N ARG A 297 -13.74 -2.51 14.07
CA ARG A 297 -14.96 -3.19 14.53
C ARG A 297 -15.28 -2.75 15.94
#